data_b393b0e86aeb9107d39240000f754219
#
_entry.id   b393b0e86aeb9107d39240000f754219
#
_cell.length_a   1.000
_cell.length_b   1.000
_cell.length_c   1.000
_cell.angle_alpha   90.00
_cell.angle_beta   90.00
_cell.angle_gamma   90.00
#
_symmetry.space_group_name_H-M   'P 1'
#
loop_
_entity.id
_entity.type
_entity.pdbx_description
1 polymer ?
#
loop_
_entity_poly.entity_id
_entity_poly.type
_entity_poly.pdbx_seq_one_letter_code
_entity_poly.pdbx_strand_id
1 'polypeptide(L)'
;MVTPDDSAKTASESAELPAATQELLTSLGAEPENPPRGDLRMVVMSDLNGAYGSTDYDPEIDKTMTLIPFWHPDLVVCGGDMVAGQDLTLTPEQIEAMWAAFDDHVAAPLRTAGFPYGFTIGNHDASGAQGIDGNFLFKQERDLATAYWQNPEHEPGVEFVDRFEFPFYYTFRQGDIFFMSWDASSNKIPTDKLAWVEQALASEAAQSARMRILLGHLPLYAVTVGRDQPGEVMNDADQLRAMLEKYDVHTYISGHHHAYYPGHRGNLQLLNMGVIGSGPRPLIDSDLPPWKALTVLDVDFDAPNGELTRYTTYNIQTMELIEYDELPRFLTGHNGTVLRRDVEMAGLSANEKAFSRQS
;
A
#
# COMPACT_ATOMS: atom_id res chain seq x y z
N MET A 1 -25.03 -25.65 29.12
CA MET A 1 -25.01 -24.67 28.03
C MET A 1 -24.43 -23.41 28.63
N VAL A 2 -23.14 -23.16 28.38
CA VAL A 2 -22.47 -21.93 28.78
C VAL A 2 -22.32 -21.17 27.49
N THR A 3 -22.90 -19.99 27.43
CA THR A 3 -22.76 -19.03 26.32
C THR A 3 -21.31 -18.56 26.27
N PRO A 4 -20.66 -18.43 25.10
CA PRO A 4 -19.35 -17.83 25.01
C PRO A 4 -19.42 -16.36 25.44
N ASP A 5 -18.43 -15.95 26.19
CA ASP A 5 -18.27 -14.66 26.82
C ASP A 5 -17.98 -13.58 25.76
N ASP A 6 -18.92 -12.68 25.56
CA ASP A 6 -18.83 -11.50 24.69
C ASP A 6 -17.92 -10.39 25.27
N SER A 7 -17.22 -10.67 26.36
CA SER A 7 -16.41 -9.67 27.09
C SER A 7 -15.04 -9.37 26.53
N ALA A 8 -14.57 -10.13 25.52
CA ALA A 8 -13.22 -9.94 24.94
C ALA A 8 -13.16 -8.86 23.83
N LYS A 9 -14.30 -8.47 23.24
CA LYS A 9 -14.34 -7.46 22.15
C LYS A 9 -14.35 -6.00 22.66
N THR A 10 -14.52 -5.75 23.96
CA THR A 10 -14.70 -4.39 24.51
C THR A 10 -13.50 -3.81 25.26
N ALA A 11 -12.35 -4.49 25.30
CA ALA A 11 -11.22 -4.09 26.14
C ALA A 11 -10.15 -3.18 25.47
N SER A 12 -10.37 -2.74 24.22
CA SER A 12 -9.40 -1.89 23.49
C SER A 12 -9.79 -0.39 23.38
N GLU A 13 -10.95 0.02 23.90
CA GLU A 13 -11.53 1.33 23.59
C GLU A 13 -11.20 2.47 24.57
N SER A 14 -10.27 2.33 25.51
CA SER A 14 -10.05 3.37 26.54
C SER A 14 -8.62 3.87 26.70
N ALA A 15 -7.74 3.70 25.73
CA ALA A 15 -6.47 4.43 25.77
C ALA A 15 -6.76 5.90 25.38
N GLU A 16 -6.43 6.83 26.27
CA GLU A 16 -6.56 8.26 26.01
C GLU A 16 -5.69 8.62 24.78
N LEU A 17 -6.30 9.30 23.79
CA LEU A 17 -5.59 9.72 22.59
C LEU A 17 -4.39 10.63 22.96
N PRO A 18 -3.29 10.57 22.24
CA PRO A 18 -2.19 11.51 22.42
C PRO A 18 -2.65 12.96 22.32
N ALA A 19 -2.06 13.85 23.12
CA ALA A 19 -2.46 15.25 23.16
C ALA A 19 -2.41 15.92 21.78
N ALA A 20 -1.38 15.66 20.98
CA ALA A 20 -1.25 16.18 19.62
C ALA A 20 -2.41 15.72 18.72
N THR A 21 -2.86 14.46 18.85
CA THR A 21 -4.04 13.95 18.12
C THR A 21 -5.31 14.68 18.54
N GLN A 22 -5.52 14.89 19.84
CA GLN A 22 -6.68 15.62 20.34
C GLN A 22 -6.72 17.08 19.88
N GLU A 23 -5.57 17.75 19.91
CA GLU A 23 -5.41 19.12 19.41
C GLU A 23 -5.72 19.20 17.91
N LEU A 24 -5.18 18.27 17.14
CA LEU A 24 -5.43 18.23 15.69
C LEU A 24 -6.93 17.97 15.39
N LEU A 25 -7.54 16.99 16.03
CA LEU A 25 -8.99 16.71 15.86
C LEU A 25 -9.84 17.94 16.21
N THR A 26 -9.49 18.65 17.28
CA THR A 26 -10.17 19.90 17.66
C THR A 26 -10.01 20.98 16.57
N SER A 27 -8.84 21.08 15.96
CA SER A 27 -8.55 22.08 14.92
C SER A 27 -9.27 21.81 13.60
N LEU A 28 -9.63 20.55 13.31
CA LEU A 28 -10.38 20.16 12.11
C LEU A 28 -11.84 20.65 12.16
N GLY A 29 -12.36 21.00 13.33
CA GLY A 29 -13.74 21.49 13.50
C GLY A 29 -14.83 20.43 13.41
N ALA A 30 -14.54 19.26 12.84
CA ALA A 30 -15.34 18.06 12.85
C ALA A 30 -14.42 16.85 12.96
N GLU A 31 -14.80 15.83 13.75
CA GLU A 31 -14.04 14.59 13.79
C GLU A 31 -14.14 13.87 12.45
N PRO A 32 -13.01 13.32 11.94
CA PRO A 32 -13.05 12.42 10.80
C PRO A 32 -13.95 11.22 11.10
N GLU A 33 -14.52 10.62 10.06
CA GLU A 33 -15.27 9.39 10.23
C GLU A 33 -14.36 8.32 10.86
N ASN A 34 -14.87 7.62 11.87
CA ASN A 34 -14.23 6.42 12.40
C ASN A 34 -15.13 5.23 12.09
N PRO A 35 -14.84 4.50 10.99
CA PRO A 35 -15.71 3.41 10.53
C PRO A 35 -15.79 2.31 11.60
N PRO A 36 -16.87 1.49 11.61
CA PRO A 36 -16.94 0.32 12.47
C PRO A 36 -15.71 -0.57 12.26
N ARG A 37 -15.07 -0.99 13.35
CA ARG A 37 -13.86 -1.80 13.31
C ARG A 37 -14.19 -3.23 12.89
N GLY A 38 -13.38 -3.80 11.98
CA GLY A 38 -13.38 -5.22 11.64
C GLY A 38 -12.52 -6.06 12.61
N ASP A 39 -12.25 -7.31 12.22
CA ASP A 39 -11.35 -8.21 12.96
C ASP A 39 -9.90 -7.70 12.94
N LEU A 40 -9.52 -7.00 11.86
CA LEU A 40 -8.23 -6.32 11.73
C LEU A 40 -8.41 -4.99 11.02
N ARG A 41 -7.77 -3.94 11.54
CA ARG A 41 -7.74 -2.61 10.94
C ARG A 41 -6.33 -2.23 10.53
N MET A 42 -6.21 -1.71 9.32
CA MET A 42 -4.97 -1.15 8.79
C MET A 42 -5.17 0.32 8.43
N VAL A 43 -4.12 1.13 8.61
CA VAL A 43 -3.98 2.42 7.92
C VAL A 43 -3.02 2.21 6.77
N VAL A 44 -3.46 2.54 5.55
CA VAL A 44 -2.74 2.26 4.31
C VAL A 44 -2.37 3.57 3.63
N MET A 45 -1.08 3.76 3.34
CA MET A 45 -0.50 4.96 2.75
C MET A 45 0.60 4.62 1.76
N SER A 46 1.00 5.56 0.89
CA SER A 46 2.05 5.36 -0.10
C SER A 46 2.64 6.68 -0.60
N ASP A 47 3.80 6.60 -1.26
CA ASP A 47 4.38 7.72 -2.00
C ASP A 47 4.50 8.96 -1.11
N LEU A 48 5.35 8.82 -0.07
CA LEU A 48 5.53 9.83 0.99
C LEU A 48 6.51 10.92 0.59
N ASN A 49 7.39 10.64 -0.38
CA ASN A 49 8.51 11.45 -0.80
C ASN A 49 8.11 12.76 -1.46
N GLY A 50 9.05 13.73 -1.39
CA GLY A 50 9.02 14.99 -2.13
C GLY A 50 9.86 14.95 -3.40
N ALA A 51 10.48 16.08 -3.74
CA ALA A 51 11.38 16.20 -4.88
C ALA A 51 12.66 15.37 -4.69
N TYR A 52 13.27 14.91 -5.79
CA TYR A 52 14.51 14.11 -5.78
C TYR A 52 15.57 14.69 -4.85
N GLY A 53 16.11 13.85 -3.97
CA GLY A 53 17.13 14.21 -2.98
C GLY A 53 16.65 15.05 -1.79
N SER A 54 15.36 15.37 -1.72
CA SER A 54 14.80 16.13 -0.61
C SER A 54 14.72 15.30 0.68
N THR A 55 14.96 15.99 1.80
CA THR A 55 14.67 15.53 3.15
C THR A 55 13.38 16.15 3.70
N ASP A 56 12.75 17.05 2.95
CA ASP A 56 11.51 17.71 3.36
C ASP A 56 10.32 16.84 2.96
N TYR A 57 9.35 16.76 3.84
CA TYR A 57 8.06 16.09 3.62
C TYR A 57 6.92 17.11 3.55
N ASP A 58 5.91 16.80 2.73
CA ASP A 58 4.70 17.58 2.70
C ASP A 58 3.96 17.52 4.06
N PRO A 59 3.31 18.61 4.49
CA PRO A 59 2.66 18.69 5.81
C PRO A 59 1.63 17.57 6.07
N GLU A 60 1.08 17.00 5.01
CA GLU A 60 0.14 15.88 5.11
C GLU A 60 0.77 14.62 5.71
N ILE A 61 2.10 14.46 5.65
CA ILE A 61 2.80 13.33 6.28
C ILE A 61 2.71 13.44 7.79
N ASP A 62 3.13 14.57 8.37
CA ASP A 62 3.06 14.79 9.83
C ASP A 62 1.61 14.79 10.33
N LYS A 63 0.69 15.36 9.53
CA LYS A 63 -0.75 15.29 9.80
C LYS A 63 -1.23 13.85 9.87
N THR A 64 -0.82 13.01 8.92
CA THR A 64 -1.17 11.57 8.88
C THR A 64 -0.65 10.86 10.12
N MET A 65 0.65 11.03 10.45
CA MET A 65 1.25 10.39 11.62
C MET A 65 0.53 10.80 12.93
N THR A 66 0.12 12.06 13.03
CA THR A 66 -0.65 12.57 14.18
C THR A 66 -2.07 11.99 14.25
N LEU A 67 -2.69 11.66 13.10
CA LEU A 67 -4.06 11.11 13.05
C LEU A 67 -4.11 9.58 13.23
N ILE A 68 -3.06 8.84 12.89
CA ILE A 68 -3.06 7.36 12.97
C ILE A 68 -3.60 6.84 14.33
N PRO A 69 -3.22 7.39 15.49
CA PRO A 69 -3.75 6.93 16.77
C PRO A 69 -5.27 7.03 16.90
N PHE A 70 -5.92 7.94 16.19
CA PHE A 70 -7.38 8.10 16.22
C PHE A 70 -8.13 6.85 15.72
N TRP A 71 -7.60 6.19 14.72
CA TRP A 71 -8.21 4.97 14.18
C TRP A 71 -7.80 3.69 14.90
N HIS A 72 -6.78 3.74 15.78
CA HIS A 72 -6.25 2.57 16.51
C HIS A 72 -5.96 1.36 15.58
N PRO A 73 -5.12 1.49 14.55
CA PRO A 73 -4.85 0.38 13.64
C PRO A 73 -4.03 -0.73 14.33
N ASP A 74 -4.20 -1.96 13.85
CA ASP A 74 -3.36 -3.10 14.22
C ASP A 74 -2.06 -3.11 13.42
N LEU A 75 -2.06 -2.44 12.27
CA LEU A 75 -0.93 -2.38 11.33
C LEU A 75 -1.00 -1.09 10.51
N VAL A 76 0.13 -0.45 10.28
CA VAL A 76 0.28 0.59 9.27
C VAL A 76 0.97 -0.03 8.06
N VAL A 77 0.45 0.22 6.85
CA VAL A 77 1.00 -0.33 5.60
C VAL A 77 1.45 0.81 4.69
N CYS A 78 2.67 0.69 4.14
CA CYS A 78 3.20 1.62 3.15
C CYS A 78 3.51 0.93 1.82
N GLY A 79 3.04 1.52 0.73
CA GLY A 79 3.26 1.04 -0.63
C GLY A 79 4.58 1.45 -1.27
N GLY A 80 5.54 1.93 -0.49
CA GLY A 80 6.85 2.37 -0.98
C GLY A 80 6.93 3.86 -1.27
N ASP A 81 8.07 4.25 -1.84
CA ASP A 81 8.46 5.65 -2.05
C ASP A 81 8.43 6.45 -0.75
N MET A 82 9.15 5.91 0.25
CA MET A 82 9.34 6.50 1.57
C MET A 82 10.33 7.65 1.56
N VAL A 83 11.36 7.56 0.70
CA VAL A 83 12.41 8.57 0.51
C VAL A 83 12.51 9.02 -0.93
N ALA A 84 13.25 10.09 -1.22
CA ALA A 84 13.25 10.80 -2.50
C ALA A 84 14.48 10.49 -3.37
N GLY A 85 14.91 9.23 -3.45
CA GLY A 85 16.03 8.80 -4.28
C GLY A 85 15.68 8.63 -5.76
N GLN A 86 16.33 7.67 -6.43
CA GLN A 86 16.30 7.42 -7.87
C GLN A 86 17.01 8.52 -8.68
N ASP A 87 18.12 9.04 -8.14
CA ASP A 87 18.98 10.01 -8.80
C ASP A 87 20.46 9.59 -8.65
N LEU A 88 21.08 9.24 -9.77
CA LEU A 88 22.48 8.77 -9.84
C LEU A 88 23.51 9.82 -9.37
N THR A 89 23.12 11.06 -9.15
CA THR A 89 23.99 12.13 -8.67
C THR A 89 24.02 12.27 -7.15
N LEU A 90 23.13 11.56 -6.43
CA LEU A 90 23.08 11.60 -4.97
C LEU A 90 24.31 10.94 -4.36
N THR A 91 24.87 11.59 -3.34
CA THR A 91 25.96 11.00 -2.55
C THR A 91 25.41 10.07 -1.46
N PRO A 92 26.23 9.14 -0.92
CA PRO A 92 25.82 8.32 0.23
C PRO A 92 25.24 9.13 1.37
N GLU A 93 25.87 10.25 1.73
CA GLU A 93 25.46 11.11 2.83
C GLU A 93 24.09 11.77 2.59
N GLN A 94 23.76 12.09 1.34
CA GLN A 94 22.43 12.59 0.98
C GLN A 94 21.37 11.51 1.11
N ILE A 95 21.66 10.28 0.68
CA ILE A 95 20.74 9.14 0.80
C ILE A 95 20.52 8.78 2.28
N GLU A 96 21.58 8.74 3.09
CA GLU A 96 21.50 8.54 4.55
C GLU A 96 20.65 9.63 5.21
N ALA A 97 20.82 10.89 4.80
CA ALA A 97 20.01 12.01 5.32
C ALA A 97 18.52 11.87 4.97
N MET A 98 18.18 11.37 3.78
CA MET A 98 16.78 11.08 3.43
C MET A 98 16.18 9.97 4.32
N TRP A 99 16.93 8.89 4.59
CA TRP A 99 16.48 7.83 5.51
C TRP A 99 16.35 8.32 6.95
N ALA A 100 17.25 9.21 7.41
CA ALA A 100 17.13 9.83 8.71
C ALA A 100 15.88 10.71 8.81
N ALA A 101 15.57 11.49 7.77
CA ALA A 101 14.35 12.30 7.72
C ALA A 101 13.08 11.41 7.70
N PHE A 102 13.09 10.29 6.96
CA PHE A 102 12.01 9.30 7.02
C PHE A 102 11.82 8.74 8.43
N ASP A 103 12.92 8.44 9.11
CA ASP A 103 12.87 7.97 10.49
C ASP A 103 12.20 9.01 11.40
N ASP A 104 12.62 10.26 11.33
CA ASP A 104 12.11 11.34 12.16
C ASP A 104 10.62 11.63 11.92
N HIS A 105 10.20 11.66 10.66
CA HIS A 105 8.82 12.03 10.29
C HIS A 105 7.83 10.86 10.35
N VAL A 106 8.28 9.61 10.12
CA VAL A 106 7.38 8.47 9.93
C VAL A 106 7.70 7.29 10.84
N ALA A 107 8.90 6.70 10.72
CA ALA A 107 9.15 5.42 11.35
C ALA A 107 9.30 5.51 12.87
N ALA A 108 9.99 6.51 13.40
CA ALA A 108 10.13 6.72 14.84
C ALA A 108 8.82 7.10 15.54
N PRO A 109 7.94 7.97 14.99
CA PRO A 109 6.59 8.18 15.48
C PRO A 109 5.79 6.89 15.60
N LEU A 110 5.78 6.03 14.56
CA LEU A 110 5.05 4.76 14.58
C LEU A 110 5.61 3.78 15.61
N ARG A 111 6.94 3.63 15.67
CA ARG A 111 7.60 2.78 16.68
C ARG A 111 7.30 3.26 18.10
N THR A 112 7.36 4.58 18.32
CA THR A 112 7.08 5.18 19.64
C THR A 112 5.64 4.96 20.07
N ALA A 113 4.70 5.02 19.13
CA ALA A 113 3.28 4.74 19.37
C ALA A 113 2.96 3.23 19.44
N GLY A 114 3.92 2.35 19.11
CA GLY A 114 3.75 0.90 19.15
C GLY A 114 2.97 0.33 17.97
N PHE A 115 2.86 1.04 16.86
CA PHE A 115 2.21 0.54 15.64
C PHE A 115 3.19 -0.25 14.77
N PRO A 116 2.92 -1.53 14.48
CA PRO A 116 3.68 -2.28 13.49
C PRO A 116 3.59 -1.63 12.10
N TYR A 117 4.67 -1.72 11.33
CA TYR A 117 4.80 -1.08 10.02
C TYR A 117 5.17 -2.10 8.95
N GLY A 118 4.20 -2.51 8.10
CA GLY A 118 4.42 -3.34 6.93
C GLY A 118 4.66 -2.46 5.70
N PHE A 119 5.62 -2.79 4.83
CA PHE A 119 5.94 -1.94 3.69
C PHE A 119 6.44 -2.73 2.47
N THR A 120 6.51 -2.08 1.34
CA THR A 120 7.30 -2.51 0.18
C THR A 120 8.27 -1.41 -0.20
N ILE A 121 9.35 -1.78 -0.89
CA ILE A 121 10.32 -0.81 -1.43
C ILE A 121 9.78 -0.22 -2.72
N GLY A 122 9.79 1.12 -2.83
CA GLY A 122 9.44 1.85 -4.04
C GLY A 122 10.66 2.16 -4.93
N ASN A 123 10.40 2.75 -6.10
CA ASN A 123 11.48 3.07 -7.04
C ASN A 123 12.36 4.24 -6.56
N HIS A 124 11.81 5.14 -5.75
CA HIS A 124 12.58 6.21 -5.12
C HIS A 124 13.33 5.76 -3.87
N ASP A 125 12.93 4.66 -3.23
CA ASP A 125 13.64 4.10 -2.09
C ASP A 125 14.92 3.38 -2.52
N ALA A 126 14.78 2.50 -3.52
CA ALA A 126 15.85 1.61 -3.94
C ALA A 126 15.48 0.87 -5.23
N SER A 127 15.45 1.56 -6.37
CA SER A 127 15.00 1.01 -7.65
C SER A 127 15.66 -0.32 -8.02
N GLY A 128 14.85 -1.29 -8.42
CA GLY A 128 15.26 -2.57 -9.00
C GLY A 128 15.66 -2.49 -10.48
N ALA A 129 15.72 -1.28 -11.08
CA ALA A 129 16.12 -1.09 -12.46
C ALA A 129 17.57 -1.55 -12.70
N GLN A 130 17.76 -2.32 -13.78
CA GLN A 130 19.07 -2.88 -14.15
C GLN A 130 19.59 -2.27 -15.43
N GLY A 131 20.91 -2.10 -15.48
CA GLY A 131 21.64 -1.76 -16.70
C GLY A 131 21.77 -2.95 -17.67
N ILE A 132 22.35 -2.70 -18.84
CA ILE A 132 22.58 -3.73 -19.88
C ILE A 132 23.48 -4.87 -19.37
N ASP A 133 24.33 -4.58 -18.38
CA ASP A 133 25.23 -5.53 -17.74
C ASP A 133 24.54 -6.39 -16.64
N GLY A 134 23.25 -6.16 -16.38
CA GLY A 134 22.47 -6.84 -15.37
C GLY A 134 22.70 -6.35 -13.95
N ASN A 135 23.54 -5.34 -13.74
CA ASN A 135 23.74 -4.72 -12.44
C ASN A 135 22.65 -3.69 -12.14
N PHE A 136 22.30 -3.54 -10.87
CA PHE A 136 21.37 -2.47 -10.46
C PHE A 136 21.95 -1.09 -10.75
N LEU A 137 21.18 -0.26 -11.43
CA LEU A 137 21.55 1.14 -11.71
C LEU A 137 21.70 1.95 -10.42
N PHE A 138 20.81 1.70 -9.45
CA PHE A 138 20.75 2.40 -8.17
C PHE A 138 21.27 1.53 -7.02
N LYS A 139 22.38 0.81 -7.28
CA LYS A 139 22.95 -0.12 -6.29
C LYS A 139 23.29 0.54 -4.96
N GLN A 140 23.79 1.77 -4.99
CA GLN A 140 24.15 2.52 -3.79
C GLN A 140 22.90 2.80 -2.91
N GLU A 141 21.78 3.21 -3.52
CA GLU A 141 20.52 3.41 -2.81
C GLU A 141 20.01 2.09 -2.21
N ARG A 142 20.11 0.99 -2.94
CA ARG A 142 19.74 -0.35 -2.45
C ARG A 142 20.60 -0.80 -1.26
N ASP A 143 21.89 -0.56 -1.31
CA ASP A 143 22.81 -0.91 -0.21
C ASP A 143 22.49 -0.10 1.05
N LEU A 144 22.19 1.20 0.91
CA LEU A 144 21.87 2.08 2.04
C LEU A 144 20.45 1.83 2.59
N ALA A 145 19.46 1.56 1.74
CA ALA A 145 18.15 1.09 2.18
C ALA A 145 18.25 -0.21 2.99
N THR A 146 19.09 -1.15 2.51
CA THR A 146 19.37 -2.40 3.24
C THR A 146 20.00 -2.12 4.59
N ALA A 147 20.99 -1.24 4.65
CA ALA A 147 21.67 -0.87 5.90
C ALA A 147 20.72 -0.22 6.90
N TYR A 148 19.82 0.68 6.43
CA TYR A 148 18.80 1.29 7.26
C TYR A 148 17.88 0.24 7.88
N TRP A 149 17.25 -0.61 7.04
CA TRP A 149 16.24 -1.57 7.51
C TRP A 149 16.81 -2.79 8.24
N GLN A 150 18.09 -3.10 8.08
CA GLN A 150 18.76 -4.16 8.85
C GLN A 150 19.30 -3.67 10.19
N ASN A 151 19.27 -2.38 10.48
CA ASN A 151 19.60 -1.85 11.78
C ASN A 151 18.50 -2.24 12.79
N PRO A 152 18.82 -2.92 13.91
CA PRO A 152 17.83 -3.31 14.92
C PRO A 152 17.03 -2.12 15.52
N GLU A 153 17.57 -0.91 15.47
CA GLU A 153 16.87 0.29 15.93
C GLU A 153 15.70 0.69 15.02
N HIS A 154 15.70 0.18 13.77
CA HIS A 154 14.67 0.46 12.76
C HIS A 154 13.72 -0.72 12.52
N GLU A 155 13.66 -1.68 13.46
CA GLU A 155 12.74 -2.82 13.34
C GLU A 155 11.29 -2.35 13.14
N PRO A 156 10.58 -2.85 12.11
CA PRO A 156 9.23 -2.40 11.79
C PRO A 156 8.14 -2.97 12.71
N GLY A 157 8.49 -3.85 13.65
CA GLY A 157 7.58 -4.39 14.65
C GLY A 157 6.58 -5.43 14.13
N VAL A 158 6.70 -5.92 12.90
CA VAL A 158 5.84 -6.97 12.35
C VAL A 158 6.30 -8.36 12.77
N GLU A 159 5.37 -9.33 12.81
CA GLU A 159 5.69 -10.74 13.08
C GLU A 159 6.21 -11.41 11.79
N PHE A 160 7.52 -11.40 11.57
CA PHE A 160 8.12 -12.03 10.39
C PHE A 160 7.90 -13.53 10.35
N VAL A 161 7.51 -14.03 9.17
CA VAL A 161 7.48 -15.44 8.82
C VAL A 161 8.77 -15.82 8.09
N ASP A 162 9.21 -15.00 7.15
CA ASP A 162 10.46 -15.17 6.41
C ASP A 162 11.05 -13.79 6.05
N ARG A 163 12.37 -13.64 6.23
CA ARG A 163 13.14 -12.43 5.89
C ARG A 163 14.10 -12.69 4.74
N PHE A 164 13.69 -13.43 3.72
CA PHE A 164 14.53 -13.96 2.63
C PHE A 164 15.55 -12.98 2.08
N GLU A 165 15.12 -11.82 1.58
CA GLU A 165 15.99 -10.71 1.16
C GLU A 165 15.42 -9.38 1.70
N PHE A 166 15.10 -9.34 2.98
CA PHE A 166 14.62 -8.12 3.62
C PHE A 166 15.60 -6.95 3.41
N PRO A 167 15.12 -5.78 3.01
CA PRO A 167 13.73 -5.29 2.96
C PRO A 167 12.97 -5.50 1.62
N PHE A 168 13.54 -6.19 0.64
CA PHE A 168 12.98 -6.32 -0.72
C PHE A 168 11.98 -7.47 -0.85
N TYR A 169 12.27 -8.61 -0.21
CA TYR A 169 11.43 -9.81 -0.25
C TYR A 169 11.31 -10.37 1.16
N TYR A 170 10.10 -10.35 1.69
CA TYR A 170 9.82 -10.91 3.01
C TYR A 170 8.34 -11.21 3.20
N THR A 171 8.04 -12.00 4.22
CA THR A 171 6.67 -12.31 4.62
C THR A 171 6.49 -12.11 6.12
N PHE A 172 5.29 -11.74 6.52
CA PHE A 172 4.93 -11.52 7.91
C PHE A 172 3.46 -11.86 8.16
N ARG A 173 3.05 -11.91 9.41
CA ARG A 173 1.67 -12.07 9.83
C ARG A 173 1.21 -10.88 10.66
N GLN A 174 -0.07 -10.60 10.54
CA GLN A 174 -0.79 -9.76 11.48
C GLN A 174 -2.16 -10.41 11.70
N GLY A 175 -2.42 -10.92 12.92
CA GLY A 175 -3.60 -11.75 13.17
C GLY A 175 -3.70 -12.94 12.23
N ASP A 176 -4.85 -13.15 11.62
CA ASP A 176 -5.14 -14.24 10.68
C ASP A 176 -4.80 -13.91 9.21
N ILE A 177 -4.07 -12.81 8.97
CA ILE A 177 -3.66 -12.40 7.62
C ILE A 177 -2.17 -12.69 7.41
N PHE A 178 -1.87 -13.32 6.29
CA PHE A 178 -0.51 -13.48 5.79
C PHE A 178 -0.21 -12.36 4.79
N PHE A 179 0.89 -11.67 5.02
CA PHE A 179 1.40 -10.61 4.15
C PHE A 179 2.68 -11.07 3.46
N MET A 180 2.82 -10.65 2.21
CA MET A 180 4.05 -10.77 1.44
C MET A 180 4.42 -9.42 0.85
N SER A 181 5.68 -9.02 0.96
CA SER A 181 6.28 -7.94 0.20
C SER A 181 7.21 -8.52 -0.85
N TRP A 182 7.09 -8.03 -2.08
CA TRP A 182 8.01 -8.33 -3.16
C TRP A 182 8.62 -7.05 -3.75
N ASP A 183 9.79 -7.16 -4.36
CA ASP A 183 10.48 -6.03 -5.00
C ASP A 183 9.85 -5.68 -6.36
N ALA A 184 8.79 -4.88 -6.32
CA ALA A 184 8.18 -4.23 -7.46
C ALA A 184 8.62 -2.75 -7.56
N SER A 185 9.86 -2.43 -7.18
CA SER A 185 10.47 -1.11 -7.37
C SER A 185 10.97 -0.89 -8.81
N SER A 186 10.78 -1.88 -9.67
CA SER A 186 10.88 -1.82 -11.12
C SER A 186 9.82 -2.72 -11.74
N ASN A 187 9.65 -2.63 -13.04
CA ASN A 187 8.58 -3.31 -13.77
C ASN A 187 8.79 -4.83 -13.98
N LYS A 188 9.82 -5.42 -13.37
CA LYS A 188 10.14 -6.84 -13.57
C LYS A 188 10.62 -7.50 -12.29
N ILE A 189 10.04 -8.65 -11.97
CA ILE A 189 10.54 -9.54 -10.92
C ILE A 189 11.39 -10.64 -11.56
N PRO A 190 12.61 -10.89 -11.09
CA PRO A 190 13.45 -11.97 -11.60
C PRO A 190 12.82 -13.36 -11.39
N THR A 191 13.06 -14.29 -12.29
CA THR A 191 12.45 -15.63 -12.28
C THR A 191 12.80 -16.44 -11.02
N ASP A 192 14.01 -16.30 -10.50
CA ASP A 192 14.43 -16.93 -9.24
C ASP A 192 13.66 -16.38 -8.04
N LYS A 193 13.30 -15.10 -8.06
CA LYS A 193 12.46 -14.46 -7.03
C LYS A 193 11.00 -14.90 -7.13
N LEU A 194 10.47 -15.06 -8.35
CA LEU A 194 9.13 -15.63 -8.54
C LEU A 194 9.03 -17.05 -8.00
N ALA A 195 10.10 -17.85 -8.10
CA ALA A 195 10.14 -19.20 -7.50
C ALA A 195 10.03 -19.14 -5.96
N TRP A 196 10.70 -18.20 -5.30
CA TRP A 196 10.54 -17.97 -3.86
C TRP A 196 9.12 -17.48 -3.53
N VAL A 197 8.56 -16.56 -4.31
CA VAL A 197 7.17 -16.07 -4.14
C VAL A 197 6.18 -17.25 -4.15
N GLU A 198 6.26 -18.12 -5.17
CA GLU A 198 5.39 -19.30 -5.24
C GLU A 198 5.58 -20.25 -4.05
N GLN A 199 6.83 -20.49 -3.63
CA GLN A 199 7.14 -21.33 -2.47
C GLN A 199 6.56 -20.73 -1.18
N ALA A 200 6.73 -19.42 -0.97
CA ALA A 200 6.24 -18.74 0.22
C ALA A 200 4.69 -18.70 0.27
N LEU A 201 4.03 -18.45 -0.87
CA LEU A 201 2.57 -18.51 -0.98
C LEU A 201 2.01 -19.94 -0.80
N ALA A 202 2.75 -20.98 -1.21
CA ALA A 202 2.38 -22.38 -1.01
C ALA A 202 2.67 -22.90 0.41
N SER A 203 3.34 -22.10 1.26
CA SER A 203 3.73 -22.53 2.62
C SER A 203 2.53 -22.76 3.53
N GLU A 204 2.70 -23.56 4.58
CA GLU A 204 1.70 -23.76 5.63
C GLU A 204 1.31 -22.43 6.29
N ALA A 205 2.28 -21.53 6.50
CA ALA A 205 2.03 -20.21 7.08
C ALA A 205 1.08 -19.37 6.22
N ALA A 206 1.24 -19.39 4.89
CA ALA A 206 0.34 -18.69 3.98
C ALA A 206 -1.02 -19.38 3.84
N GLN A 207 -1.04 -20.72 3.69
CA GLN A 207 -2.25 -21.48 3.39
C GLN A 207 -3.16 -21.67 4.61
N SER A 208 -2.62 -21.60 5.83
CA SER A 208 -3.41 -21.62 7.08
C SER A 208 -3.99 -20.25 7.43
N ALA A 209 -3.54 -19.16 6.84
CA ALA A 209 -4.09 -17.84 7.05
C ALA A 209 -5.49 -17.71 6.40
N ARG A 210 -6.39 -16.96 7.05
CA ARG A 210 -7.74 -16.66 6.51
C ARG A 210 -7.68 -15.78 5.27
N MET A 211 -6.68 -14.92 5.15
CA MET A 211 -6.45 -14.02 4.01
C MET A 211 -4.97 -13.89 3.67
N ARG A 212 -4.66 -13.66 2.41
CA ARG A 212 -3.31 -13.33 1.91
C ARG A 212 -3.36 -11.99 1.21
N ILE A 213 -2.47 -11.08 1.61
CA ILE A 213 -2.31 -9.74 1.02
C ILE A 213 -0.88 -9.62 0.53
N LEU A 214 -0.71 -9.11 -0.68
CA LEU A 214 0.60 -8.88 -1.28
C LEU A 214 0.84 -7.38 -1.46
N LEU A 215 2.02 -6.92 -1.06
CA LEU A 215 2.49 -5.56 -1.18
C LEU A 215 3.51 -5.46 -2.30
N GLY A 216 3.32 -4.52 -3.21
CA GLY A 216 4.29 -4.19 -4.24
C GLY A 216 4.11 -2.74 -4.68
N HIS A 217 5.21 -2.08 -5.08
CA HIS A 217 5.14 -0.64 -5.38
C HIS A 217 4.47 -0.37 -6.72
N LEU A 218 5.03 -0.90 -7.84
CA LEU A 218 4.41 -0.74 -9.15
C LEU A 218 3.10 -1.55 -9.23
N PRO A 219 2.01 -0.95 -9.74
CA PRO A 219 0.75 -1.66 -9.94
C PRO A 219 0.85 -2.69 -11.09
N LEU A 220 -0.04 -3.68 -11.07
CA LEU A 220 -0.15 -4.64 -12.17
C LEU A 220 -0.75 -3.99 -13.42
N TYR A 221 -1.70 -3.08 -13.27
CA TYR A 221 -2.42 -2.44 -14.38
C TYR A 221 -2.44 -0.93 -14.21
N ALA A 222 -2.39 -0.22 -15.34
CA ALA A 222 -2.41 1.23 -15.34
C ALA A 222 -3.77 1.80 -14.92
N VAL A 223 -3.74 2.85 -14.09
CA VAL A 223 -4.93 3.54 -13.60
C VAL A 223 -4.85 5.06 -13.77
N THR A 224 -3.67 5.64 -14.08
CA THR A 224 -3.50 7.11 -14.13
C THR A 224 -2.94 7.62 -15.45
N VAL A 225 -3.36 8.83 -15.78
CA VAL A 225 -2.79 9.58 -16.91
C VAL A 225 -1.30 9.86 -16.66
N GLY A 226 -0.48 9.72 -17.71
CA GLY A 226 0.96 9.94 -17.66
C GLY A 226 1.79 8.79 -17.13
N ARG A 227 1.14 7.74 -16.54
CA ARG A 227 1.78 6.46 -16.20
C ARG A 227 1.13 5.26 -16.89
N ASP A 228 0.29 5.52 -17.89
CA ASP A 228 -0.32 4.52 -18.75
C ASP A 228 0.63 4.14 -19.91
N GLN A 229 1.77 3.54 -19.58
CA GLN A 229 2.79 3.14 -20.56
C GLN A 229 3.67 2.02 -20.02
N PRO A 230 4.35 1.25 -20.89
CA PRO A 230 5.33 0.25 -20.47
C PRO A 230 6.43 0.84 -19.58
N GLY A 231 6.76 0.13 -18.51
CA GLY A 231 7.74 0.58 -17.52
C GLY A 231 7.14 1.19 -16.25
N GLU A 232 5.91 1.68 -16.34
CA GLU A 232 5.18 2.28 -15.20
C GLU A 232 4.25 1.28 -14.49
N VAL A 233 4.13 0.07 -15.01
CA VAL A 233 3.38 -1.06 -14.45
C VAL A 233 4.21 -2.32 -14.54
N MET A 234 3.83 -3.36 -13.80
CA MET A 234 4.51 -4.64 -13.86
C MET A 234 4.39 -5.27 -15.25
N ASN A 235 5.51 -5.76 -15.78
CA ASN A 235 5.49 -6.62 -16.95
C ASN A 235 4.77 -7.94 -16.63
N ASP A 236 4.21 -8.58 -17.66
CA ASP A 236 3.54 -9.87 -17.52
C ASP A 236 2.39 -9.86 -16.47
N ALA A 237 1.71 -8.72 -16.33
CA ALA A 237 0.69 -8.48 -15.32
C ALA A 237 -0.38 -9.59 -15.22
N ASP A 238 -0.89 -10.10 -16.37
CA ASP A 238 -1.88 -11.19 -16.37
C ASP A 238 -1.29 -12.51 -15.87
N GLN A 239 0.00 -12.79 -16.12
CA GLN A 239 0.67 -14.00 -15.61
C GLN A 239 0.91 -13.88 -14.09
N LEU A 240 1.36 -12.71 -13.63
CA LEU A 240 1.53 -12.42 -12.20
C LEU A 240 0.17 -12.53 -11.49
N ARG A 241 -0.89 -11.92 -12.02
CA ARG A 241 -2.24 -12.04 -11.48
C ARG A 241 -2.69 -13.50 -11.38
N ALA A 242 -2.53 -14.27 -12.46
CA ALA A 242 -2.93 -15.68 -12.47
C ALA A 242 -2.15 -16.52 -11.42
N MET A 243 -0.88 -16.21 -11.20
CA MET A 243 -0.08 -16.82 -10.13
C MET A 243 -0.65 -16.44 -8.74
N LEU A 244 -0.97 -15.18 -8.50
CA LEU A 244 -1.53 -14.72 -7.23
C LEU A 244 -2.90 -15.36 -6.97
N GLU A 245 -3.76 -15.42 -7.98
CA GLU A 245 -5.08 -16.09 -7.89
C GLU A 245 -4.96 -17.60 -7.61
N LYS A 246 -3.95 -18.29 -8.18
CA LYS A 246 -3.67 -19.70 -7.92
C LYS A 246 -3.46 -20.01 -6.44
N TYR A 247 -2.90 -19.06 -5.68
CA TYR A 247 -2.64 -19.18 -4.25
C TYR A 247 -3.63 -18.40 -3.38
N ASP A 248 -4.78 -18.03 -3.93
CA ASP A 248 -5.86 -17.30 -3.27
C ASP A 248 -5.37 -16.01 -2.58
N VAL A 249 -4.47 -15.26 -3.24
CA VAL A 249 -4.15 -13.90 -2.80
C VAL A 249 -5.38 -13.04 -3.01
N HIS A 250 -5.88 -12.45 -1.92
CA HIS A 250 -7.10 -11.64 -1.94
C HIS A 250 -6.86 -10.26 -2.54
N THR A 251 -5.80 -9.57 -2.08
CA THR A 251 -5.54 -8.19 -2.46
C THR A 251 -4.07 -7.99 -2.83
N TYR A 252 -3.82 -7.29 -3.93
CA TYR A 252 -2.56 -6.65 -4.27
C TYR A 252 -2.65 -5.16 -3.95
N ILE A 253 -1.82 -4.67 -3.04
CA ILE A 253 -1.76 -3.27 -2.63
C ILE A 253 -0.56 -2.64 -3.32
N SER A 254 -0.76 -1.50 -4.02
CA SER A 254 0.29 -0.81 -4.78
C SER A 254 0.21 0.71 -4.66
N GLY A 255 1.39 1.36 -4.80
CA GLY A 255 1.57 2.80 -4.89
C GLY A 255 1.86 3.27 -6.31
N HIS A 256 2.93 4.07 -6.46
CA HIS A 256 3.52 4.51 -7.73
C HIS A 256 2.62 5.38 -8.61
N HIS A 257 1.37 5.01 -8.80
CA HIS A 257 0.45 5.73 -9.68
C HIS A 257 -0.13 7.01 -9.06
N HIS A 258 0.11 7.27 -7.77
CA HIS A 258 -0.30 8.48 -7.06
C HIS A 258 -1.81 8.78 -7.18
N ALA A 259 -2.64 7.75 -7.30
CA ALA A 259 -4.10 7.90 -7.35
C ALA A 259 -4.80 6.74 -6.65
N TYR A 260 -5.78 7.08 -5.83
CA TYR A 260 -6.61 6.07 -5.19
C TYR A 260 -7.60 5.47 -6.19
N TYR A 261 -7.56 4.16 -6.33
CA TYR A 261 -8.55 3.40 -7.08
C TYR A 261 -8.70 1.98 -6.53
N PRO A 262 -9.81 1.68 -5.83
CA PRO A 262 -10.11 0.34 -5.35
C PRO A 262 -10.76 -0.46 -6.48
N GLY A 263 -10.00 -1.31 -7.13
CA GLY A 263 -10.45 -2.09 -8.26
C GLY A 263 -10.28 -3.59 -8.09
N HIS A 264 -10.63 -4.33 -9.14
CA HIS A 264 -10.32 -5.74 -9.26
C HIS A 264 -10.15 -6.15 -10.73
N ARG A 265 -9.44 -7.26 -10.94
CA ARG A 265 -9.40 -7.96 -12.22
C ARG A 265 -9.38 -9.46 -11.94
N GLY A 266 -10.35 -10.20 -12.51
CA GLY A 266 -10.59 -11.58 -12.08
C GLY A 266 -11.01 -11.61 -10.60
N ASN A 267 -10.42 -12.52 -9.83
CA ASN A 267 -10.69 -12.65 -8.38
C ASN A 267 -9.76 -11.79 -7.53
N LEU A 268 -8.70 -11.22 -8.12
CA LEU A 268 -7.72 -10.41 -7.39
C LEU A 268 -8.23 -8.98 -7.19
N GLN A 269 -8.36 -8.56 -5.93
CA GLN A 269 -8.58 -7.15 -5.59
C GLN A 269 -7.29 -6.36 -5.81
N LEU A 270 -7.42 -5.16 -6.35
CA LEU A 270 -6.32 -4.25 -6.68
C LEU A 270 -6.55 -2.93 -5.94
N LEU A 271 -5.84 -2.71 -4.85
CA LEU A 271 -5.89 -1.44 -4.14
C LEU A 271 -4.72 -0.56 -4.63
N ASN A 272 -5.00 0.32 -5.59
CA ASN A 272 -4.09 1.41 -5.90
C ASN A 272 -4.25 2.47 -4.84
N MET A 273 -3.19 2.69 -4.05
CA MET A 273 -3.18 3.70 -3.00
C MET A 273 -2.98 5.09 -3.60
N GLY A 274 -3.58 6.09 -2.98
CA GLY A 274 -3.25 7.46 -3.28
C GLY A 274 -1.87 7.82 -2.72
N VAL A 275 -1.34 8.93 -3.21
CA VAL A 275 -0.15 9.58 -2.67
C VAL A 275 -0.51 10.38 -1.42
N ILE A 276 0.39 10.44 -0.44
CA ILE A 276 0.33 11.42 0.66
C ILE A 276 1.36 12.53 0.46
N GLY A 277 2.50 12.22 -0.11
CA GLY A 277 3.53 13.16 -0.52
C GLY A 277 3.16 13.97 -1.77
N SER A 278 4.13 14.26 -2.61
CA SER A 278 3.95 15.15 -3.77
C SER A 278 3.33 14.46 -4.98
N GLY A 279 2.60 15.22 -5.80
CA GLY A 279 2.24 14.89 -7.16
C GLY A 279 1.06 13.93 -7.35
N PRO A 280 -0.12 14.18 -6.75
CA PRO A 280 -1.31 13.39 -7.05
C PRO A 280 -1.65 13.48 -8.55
N ARG A 281 -2.14 12.36 -9.13
CA ARG A 281 -2.39 12.23 -10.58
C ARG A 281 -3.86 11.95 -10.88
N PRO A 282 -4.38 12.45 -12.03
CA PRO A 282 -5.73 12.13 -12.45
C PRO A 282 -5.85 10.66 -12.91
N LEU A 283 -7.02 10.07 -12.67
CA LEU A 283 -7.38 8.76 -13.21
C LEU A 283 -7.55 8.81 -14.74
N ILE A 284 -7.33 7.70 -15.42
CA ILE A 284 -7.55 7.56 -16.86
C ILE A 284 -9.04 7.83 -17.15
N ASP A 285 -9.31 8.59 -18.22
CA ASP A 285 -10.67 8.91 -18.70
C ASP A 285 -11.62 9.44 -17.61
N SER A 286 -11.09 10.25 -16.69
CA SER A 286 -11.84 10.85 -15.59
C SER A 286 -11.62 12.35 -15.50
N ASP A 287 -12.69 13.09 -15.24
CA ASP A 287 -12.67 14.53 -14.96
C ASP A 287 -12.51 14.84 -13.46
N LEU A 288 -12.40 13.81 -12.62
CA LEU A 288 -12.19 13.98 -11.17
C LEU A 288 -10.83 14.63 -10.89
N PRO A 289 -10.77 15.56 -9.92
CA PRO A 289 -9.49 16.12 -9.51
C PRO A 289 -8.62 15.06 -8.84
N PRO A 290 -7.30 15.13 -8.96
CA PRO A 290 -6.42 14.27 -8.20
C PRO A 290 -6.40 14.65 -6.72
N TRP A 291 -6.33 13.65 -5.83
CA TRP A 291 -6.31 13.83 -4.38
C TRP A 291 -5.07 13.20 -3.75
N LYS A 292 -4.68 13.75 -2.60
CA LYS A 292 -3.83 13.05 -1.64
C LYS A 292 -4.72 12.18 -0.76
N ALA A 293 -4.52 10.88 -0.78
CA ALA A 293 -5.45 9.94 -0.19
C ALA A 293 -4.83 9.04 0.87
N LEU A 294 -5.52 8.91 1.99
CA LEU A 294 -5.22 7.98 3.09
C LEU A 294 -6.39 7.02 3.25
N THR A 295 -6.13 5.72 3.37
CA THR A 295 -7.17 4.71 3.51
C THR A 295 -7.11 4.01 4.87
N VAL A 296 -8.23 3.98 5.57
CA VAL A 296 -8.48 3.03 6.67
C VAL A 296 -9.11 1.79 6.06
N LEU A 297 -8.42 0.66 6.20
CA LEU A 297 -8.85 -0.64 5.67
C LEU A 297 -9.23 -1.55 6.84
N ASP A 298 -10.51 -1.90 6.92
CA ASP A 298 -11.01 -2.90 7.86
C ASP A 298 -11.21 -4.24 7.17
N VAL A 299 -10.73 -5.31 7.78
CA VAL A 299 -10.99 -6.70 7.38
C VAL A 299 -12.01 -7.29 8.36
N ASP A 300 -13.12 -7.79 7.84
CA ASP A 300 -14.16 -8.49 8.58
C ASP A 300 -14.38 -9.86 7.93
N PHE A 301 -13.91 -10.89 8.59
CA PHE A 301 -13.99 -12.25 8.06
C PHE A 301 -15.39 -12.85 8.12
N ASP A 302 -16.27 -12.27 8.91
CA ASP A 302 -17.66 -12.72 9.10
C ASP A 302 -18.67 -11.76 8.46
N ALA A 303 -18.19 -10.91 7.52
CA ALA A 303 -19.03 -9.96 6.80
C ALA A 303 -20.23 -10.65 6.13
N PRO A 304 -21.48 -10.24 6.44
CA PRO A 304 -22.67 -10.95 6.02
C PRO A 304 -22.91 -10.93 4.51
N ASN A 305 -22.33 -9.98 3.79
CA ASN A 305 -22.38 -9.86 2.34
C ASN A 305 -21.22 -10.55 1.62
N GLY A 306 -20.26 -11.11 2.36
CA GLY A 306 -19.06 -11.73 1.83
C GLY A 306 -17.97 -10.76 1.37
N GLU A 307 -18.16 -9.45 1.56
CA GLU A 307 -17.14 -8.43 1.31
C GLU A 307 -16.19 -8.33 2.49
N LEU A 308 -15.11 -9.10 2.44
CA LEU A 308 -14.15 -9.23 3.55
C LEU A 308 -13.40 -7.94 3.89
N THR A 309 -13.37 -6.94 2.98
CA THR A 309 -12.62 -5.70 3.16
C THR A 309 -13.53 -4.48 3.00
N ARG A 310 -13.38 -3.50 3.88
CA ARG A 310 -13.99 -2.18 3.75
C ARG A 310 -12.90 -1.12 3.70
N TYR A 311 -13.01 -0.20 2.73
CA TYR A 311 -12.11 0.93 2.57
C TYR A 311 -12.84 2.21 2.91
N THR A 312 -12.30 2.97 3.87
CA THR A 312 -12.73 4.32 4.19
C THR A 312 -11.56 5.23 3.84
N THR A 313 -11.70 5.97 2.75
CA THR A 313 -10.60 6.75 2.19
C THR A 313 -10.87 8.24 2.31
N TYR A 314 -9.88 8.96 2.80
CA TYR A 314 -9.94 10.40 3.04
C TYR A 314 -9.06 11.14 2.05
N ASN A 315 -9.53 12.26 1.54
CA ASN A 315 -8.64 13.31 1.08
C ASN A 315 -7.92 13.88 2.32
N ILE A 316 -6.62 13.55 2.49
CA ILE A 316 -5.90 13.91 3.72
C ILE A 316 -5.74 15.44 3.90
N GLN A 317 -5.89 16.24 2.83
CA GLN A 317 -5.83 17.69 2.91
C GLN A 317 -7.08 18.27 3.58
N THR A 318 -8.27 17.82 3.16
CA THR A 318 -9.56 18.32 3.64
C THR A 318 -10.22 17.46 4.72
N MET A 319 -9.82 16.20 4.84
CA MET A 319 -10.46 15.14 5.65
C MET A 319 -11.88 14.76 5.18
N GLU A 320 -12.26 15.18 3.98
CA GLU A 320 -13.48 14.68 3.33
C GLU A 320 -13.29 13.26 2.84
N LEU A 321 -14.36 12.47 2.84
CA LEU A 321 -14.34 11.12 2.28
C LEU A 321 -14.22 11.17 0.75
N ILE A 322 -13.48 10.23 0.21
CA ILE A 322 -13.48 9.92 -1.21
C ILE A 322 -14.39 8.71 -1.38
N GLU A 323 -15.61 8.96 -1.80
CA GLU A 323 -16.60 7.91 -2.00
C GLU A 323 -16.26 7.10 -3.24
N TYR A 324 -16.09 5.78 -3.08
CA TYR A 324 -15.62 4.94 -4.18
C TYR A 324 -16.65 4.84 -5.33
N ASP A 325 -17.94 5.01 -5.07
CA ASP A 325 -19.00 4.97 -6.09
C ASP A 325 -19.03 6.21 -6.98
N GLU A 326 -18.36 7.30 -6.59
CA GLU A 326 -18.11 8.47 -7.44
C GLU A 326 -16.97 8.23 -8.45
N LEU A 327 -16.07 7.24 -8.17
CA LEU A 327 -14.98 6.90 -9.07
C LEU A 327 -15.48 6.24 -10.35
N PRO A 328 -14.72 6.29 -11.48
CA PRO A 328 -15.07 5.57 -12.70
C PRO A 328 -15.38 4.09 -12.44
N ARG A 329 -16.40 3.56 -13.10
CA ARG A 329 -16.79 2.17 -12.93
C ARG A 329 -15.75 1.16 -13.42
N PHE A 330 -14.90 1.58 -14.33
CA PHE A 330 -13.72 0.86 -14.80
C PHE A 330 -12.70 1.85 -15.36
N LEU A 331 -11.46 1.44 -15.41
CA LEU A 331 -10.36 2.14 -16.07
C LEU A 331 -9.73 1.21 -17.09
N THR A 332 -9.40 1.74 -18.26
CA THR A 332 -8.78 0.97 -19.34
C THR A 332 -7.45 1.59 -19.72
N GLY A 333 -6.37 0.97 -19.26
CA GLY A 333 -5.01 1.34 -19.60
C GLY A 333 -4.44 0.47 -20.73
N HIS A 334 -3.21 0.78 -21.16
CA HIS A 334 -2.53 0.08 -22.26
C HIS A 334 -2.36 -1.43 -22.04
N ASN A 335 -2.35 -1.89 -20.78
CA ASN A 335 -2.13 -3.28 -20.42
C ASN A 335 -3.39 -3.97 -19.84
N GLY A 336 -4.55 -3.33 -19.91
CA GLY A 336 -5.81 -3.97 -19.56
C GLY A 336 -6.81 -3.10 -18.82
N THR A 337 -7.98 -3.67 -18.57
CA THR A 337 -9.09 -3.03 -17.87
C THR A 337 -9.14 -3.49 -16.42
N VAL A 338 -9.27 -2.53 -15.51
CA VAL A 338 -9.55 -2.74 -14.08
C VAL A 338 -10.97 -2.29 -13.81
N LEU A 339 -11.78 -3.13 -13.22
CA LEU A 339 -13.13 -2.78 -12.77
C LEU A 339 -13.06 -2.18 -11.37
N ARG A 340 -13.90 -1.21 -11.07
CA ARG A 340 -14.09 -0.74 -9.70
C ARG A 340 -14.64 -1.90 -8.85
N ARG A 341 -14.25 -1.97 -7.57
CA ARG A 341 -14.47 -3.13 -6.69
C ARG A 341 -15.92 -3.63 -6.59
N ASP A 342 -16.90 -2.74 -6.76
CA ASP A 342 -18.35 -3.01 -6.71
C ASP A 342 -18.98 -3.32 -8.08
N VAL A 343 -18.17 -3.30 -9.15
CA VAL A 343 -18.63 -3.43 -10.53
C VAL A 343 -18.21 -4.76 -11.12
N GLU A 344 -19.19 -5.53 -11.57
CA GLU A 344 -18.96 -6.75 -12.31
C GLU A 344 -19.02 -6.51 -13.83
N MET A 345 -18.22 -7.24 -14.61
CA MET A 345 -18.23 -7.17 -16.08
C MET A 345 -19.65 -7.41 -16.65
N ALA A 346 -20.45 -8.26 -16.02
CA ALA A 346 -21.83 -8.52 -16.40
C ALA A 346 -22.72 -7.28 -16.28
N GLY A 347 -22.46 -6.42 -15.29
CA GLY A 347 -23.20 -5.19 -15.00
C GLY A 347 -22.84 -4.01 -15.89
N LEU A 348 -21.83 -4.12 -16.76
CA LEU A 348 -21.49 -3.09 -17.74
C LEU A 348 -22.48 -3.09 -18.89
N SER A 349 -22.83 -1.88 -19.41
CA SER A 349 -23.60 -1.69 -20.62
C SER A 349 -22.85 -2.21 -21.87
N ALA A 350 -23.54 -2.35 -22.99
CA ALA A 350 -22.93 -2.76 -24.25
C ALA A 350 -21.84 -1.79 -24.74
N ASN A 351 -22.03 -0.47 -24.52
CA ASN A 351 -21.05 0.54 -24.88
C ASN A 351 -19.81 0.47 -23.97
N GLU A 352 -19.99 0.34 -22.65
CA GLU A 352 -18.88 0.18 -21.69
C GLU A 352 -18.08 -1.10 -22.00
N LYS A 353 -18.76 -2.23 -22.30
CA LYS A 353 -18.11 -3.48 -22.72
C LYS A 353 -17.33 -3.34 -24.03
N ALA A 354 -17.81 -2.53 -24.97
CA ALA A 354 -17.09 -2.29 -26.22
C ALA A 354 -15.83 -1.44 -25.98
N PHE A 355 -15.91 -0.45 -25.11
CA PHE A 355 -14.77 0.38 -24.73
C PHE A 355 -13.70 -0.43 -23.97
N SER A 356 -14.10 -1.24 -23.00
CA SER A 356 -13.19 -2.07 -22.21
C SER A 356 -12.48 -3.21 -22.98
N ARG A 357 -12.88 -3.47 -24.25
CA ARG A 357 -12.27 -4.49 -25.11
C ARG A 357 -11.30 -3.92 -26.15
N GLN A 358 -11.16 -2.62 -26.25
CA GLN A 358 -10.32 -1.97 -27.27
C GLN A 358 -8.86 -1.81 -26.82
N SER A 359 -8.51 -2.27 -25.63
CA SER A 359 -7.17 -2.25 -25.04
C SER A 359 -6.54 -3.64 -24.98
#